data_b67543ae09815ca15dfb5258fbcb72dd
#
_entry.id   b67543ae09815ca15dfb5258fbcb72dd
#
_cell.length_a   1.000
_cell.length_b   1.000
_cell.length_c   1.000
_cell.angle_alpha   90.00
_cell.angle_beta   90.00
_cell.angle_gamma   90.00
#
_symmetry.space_group_name_H-M   'P 1'
#
loop_
_entity.id
_entity.type
_entity.pdbx_description
1 polymer ?
#
loop_
_entity_poly.entity_id
_entity_poly.type
_entity_poly.pdbx_seq_one_letter_code
_entity_poly.pdbx_strand_id
1 'polypeptide(L)'
;GWTIFQIPYLSLGYDLERNYFSRTKLSANREFFILLGLFFSLGMPMVFKFSNEELLRYLVYVALLTGLIGVTLLTIFIPEKKIKNKEIGLISILKNMKNNSPLIKVMTVWLINSIANVLPMILFAFFITYVLGGDDFSRQKVLFFYFLFALLGIPFWTLLSKKIQKTKTWSLSLFTSAFFFIFALFLNEGDMVAFILISCLTGFCLGADLIIPPSIQADLTDLHKEKFKEDVSGVLFSMITFINK
;
A
#
# COMPACT_ATOMS: atom_id res chain seq x y z
N GLY A 1 3.60 -16.02 -7.69
CA GLY A 1 4.67 -15.90 -6.70
C GLY A 1 4.34 -14.96 -5.56
N TRP A 2 4.25 -13.64 -5.82
CA TRP A 2 4.11 -12.62 -4.77
C TRP A 2 2.90 -12.82 -3.84
N THR A 3 1.73 -13.16 -4.38
CA THR A 3 0.49 -13.34 -3.59
C THR A 3 0.59 -14.45 -2.56
N ILE A 4 1.28 -15.55 -2.88
CA ILE A 4 1.47 -16.71 -1.98
C ILE A 4 2.24 -16.29 -0.73
N PHE A 5 3.18 -15.38 -0.85
CA PHE A 5 3.93 -14.83 0.28
C PHE A 5 3.16 -13.72 1.01
N GLN A 6 2.54 -12.81 0.26
CA GLN A 6 1.92 -11.61 0.82
C GLN A 6 0.71 -11.90 1.73
N ILE A 7 -0.15 -12.86 1.36
CA ILE A 7 -1.36 -13.17 2.15
C ILE A 7 -1.01 -13.72 3.53
N PRO A 8 -0.17 -14.77 3.69
CA PRO A 8 0.26 -15.25 5.01
C PRO A 8 0.97 -14.17 5.82
N TYR A 9 1.81 -13.35 5.18
CA TYR A 9 2.52 -12.27 5.84
C TYR A 9 1.57 -11.19 6.41
N LEU A 10 0.53 -10.79 5.67
CA LEU A 10 -0.48 -9.85 6.15
C LEU A 10 -1.34 -10.44 7.27
N SER A 11 -1.72 -11.71 7.14
CA SER A 11 -2.47 -12.44 8.16
C SER A 11 -1.67 -12.57 9.47
N LEU A 12 -0.36 -12.86 9.37
CA LEU A 12 0.54 -12.91 10.53
C LEU A 12 0.60 -11.55 11.24
N GLY A 13 0.72 -10.46 10.51
CA GLY A 13 0.69 -9.12 11.07
C GLY A 13 -0.61 -8.80 11.82
N TYR A 14 -1.75 -9.32 11.33
CA TYR A 14 -3.03 -9.21 12.02
C TYR A 14 -3.05 -9.97 13.35
N ASP A 15 -2.48 -11.16 13.40
CA ASP A 15 -2.45 -12.00 14.60
C ASP A 15 -1.51 -11.47 15.69
N LEU A 16 -0.46 -10.73 15.30
CA LEU A 16 0.52 -10.14 16.22
C LEU A 16 -0.03 -8.95 16.99
N GLU A 17 -0.87 -8.12 16.36
CA GLU A 17 -1.35 -6.87 16.95
C GLU A 17 -2.89 -6.82 17.06
N ARG A 18 -3.37 -6.61 18.28
CA ARG A 18 -4.81 -6.51 18.58
C ARG A 18 -5.29 -5.09 18.87
N ASN A 19 -4.36 -4.16 19.17
CA ASN A 19 -4.72 -2.79 19.49
C ASN A 19 -5.03 -2.00 18.21
N TYR A 20 -6.13 -1.23 18.23
CA TYR A 20 -6.62 -0.43 17.11
C TYR A 20 -5.54 0.50 16.50
N PHE A 21 -4.81 1.22 17.34
CA PHE A 21 -3.77 2.14 16.87
C PHE A 21 -2.47 1.42 16.49
N SER A 22 -2.08 0.39 17.23
CA SER A 22 -0.87 -0.39 16.96
C SER A 22 -0.92 -1.08 15.59
N ARG A 23 -2.09 -1.43 15.08
CA ARG A 23 -2.28 -1.94 13.71
C ARG A 23 -1.91 -0.92 12.65
N THR A 24 -2.32 0.34 12.82
CA THR A 24 -1.91 1.41 11.90
C THR A 24 -0.40 1.63 11.96
N LYS A 25 0.20 1.60 13.14
CA LYS A 25 1.65 1.72 13.32
C LYS A 25 2.42 0.55 12.69
N LEU A 26 1.89 -0.68 12.80
CA LEU A 26 2.48 -1.85 12.17
C LEU A 26 2.45 -1.73 10.63
N SER A 27 1.30 -1.34 10.07
CA SER A 27 1.17 -1.05 8.64
C SER A 27 2.12 0.08 8.21
N ALA A 28 2.22 1.15 9.00
CA ALA A 28 3.12 2.27 8.73
C ALA A 28 4.60 1.84 8.69
N ASN A 29 5.04 1.06 9.66
CA ASN A 29 6.41 0.55 9.70
C ASN A 29 6.69 -0.34 8.47
N ARG A 30 5.77 -1.21 8.11
CA ARG A 30 5.90 -2.07 6.93
C ARG A 30 6.05 -1.25 5.65
N GLU A 31 5.13 -0.31 5.40
CA GLU A 31 5.16 0.53 4.20
C GLU A 31 6.38 1.45 4.17
N PHE A 32 6.81 1.93 5.33
CA PHE A 32 8.06 2.70 5.44
C PHE A 32 9.25 1.92 4.91
N PHE A 33 9.44 0.66 5.31
CA PHE A 33 10.54 -0.17 4.83
C PHE A 33 10.37 -0.57 3.35
N ILE A 34 9.13 -0.78 2.87
CA ILE A 34 8.86 -1.01 1.43
C ILE A 34 9.30 0.21 0.61
N LEU A 35 8.93 1.42 1.04
CA LEU A 35 9.33 2.65 0.35
C LEU A 35 10.84 2.89 0.44
N LEU A 36 11.49 2.58 1.56
CA LEU A 36 12.96 2.63 1.65
C LEU A 36 13.62 1.70 0.63
N GLY A 37 13.13 0.47 0.48
CA GLY A 37 13.62 -0.46 -0.54
C GLY A 37 13.43 0.08 -1.96
N LEU A 38 12.29 0.71 -2.23
CA LEU A 38 12.02 1.38 -3.50
C LEU A 38 12.98 2.53 -3.77
N PHE A 39 13.25 3.38 -2.76
CA PHE A 39 14.25 4.46 -2.87
C PHE A 39 15.64 3.94 -3.14
N PHE A 40 16.04 2.88 -2.47
CA PHE A 40 17.31 2.24 -2.69
C PHE A 40 17.41 1.76 -4.16
N SER A 41 16.36 1.11 -4.67
CA SER A 41 16.30 0.64 -6.05
C SER A 41 16.32 1.78 -7.08
N LEU A 42 15.58 2.87 -6.84
CA LEU A 42 15.54 4.03 -7.74
C LEU A 42 16.81 4.90 -7.65
N GLY A 43 17.45 4.96 -6.49
CA GLY A 43 18.66 5.77 -6.27
C GLY A 43 19.94 5.13 -6.81
N MET A 44 19.98 3.80 -6.90
CA MET A 44 21.17 3.06 -7.35
C MET A 44 21.70 3.50 -8.71
N PRO A 45 20.88 3.63 -9.78
CA PRO A 45 21.38 4.08 -11.08
C PRO A 45 21.96 5.48 -11.07
N MET A 46 21.45 6.36 -10.18
CA MET A 46 21.92 7.75 -10.07
C MET A 46 23.32 7.85 -9.44
N VAL A 47 23.65 6.91 -8.53
CA VAL A 47 24.92 6.91 -7.80
C VAL A 47 26.00 6.12 -8.52
N PHE A 48 25.68 4.95 -9.07
CA PHE A 48 26.67 3.98 -9.54
C PHE A 48 26.80 3.86 -11.06
N LYS A 49 26.05 4.61 -11.85
CA LYS A 49 26.11 4.60 -13.34
C LYS A 49 26.11 3.18 -13.95
N PHE A 50 25.38 2.24 -13.36
CA PHE A 50 25.26 0.89 -13.87
C PHE A 50 24.61 0.86 -15.27
N SER A 51 25.04 -0.06 -16.11
CA SER A 51 24.24 -0.45 -17.27
C SER A 51 22.93 -1.11 -16.82
N ASN A 52 21.91 -1.12 -17.67
CA ASN A 52 20.61 -1.72 -17.32
C ASN A 52 20.74 -3.20 -16.91
N GLU A 53 21.64 -3.96 -17.55
CA GLU A 53 21.88 -5.37 -17.21
C GLU A 53 22.57 -5.54 -15.85
N GLU A 54 23.59 -4.74 -15.58
CA GLU A 54 24.32 -4.77 -14.31
C GLU A 54 23.40 -4.38 -13.15
N LEU A 55 22.58 -3.35 -13.34
CA LEU A 55 21.59 -2.92 -12.36
C LEU A 55 20.60 -4.04 -12.03
N LEU A 56 20.02 -4.70 -13.05
CA LEU A 56 19.09 -5.81 -12.85
C LEU A 56 19.75 -6.97 -12.09
N ARG A 57 20.95 -7.37 -12.45
CA ARG A 57 21.70 -8.43 -11.73
C ARG A 57 21.95 -8.05 -10.29
N TYR A 58 22.39 -6.82 -10.03
CA TYR A 58 22.64 -6.32 -8.68
C TYR A 58 21.36 -6.32 -7.83
N LEU A 59 20.26 -5.79 -8.35
CA LEU A 59 18.96 -5.78 -7.66
C LEU A 59 18.46 -7.18 -7.35
N VAL A 60 18.66 -8.16 -8.25
CA VAL A 60 18.31 -9.56 -7.99
C VAL A 60 19.13 -10.14 -6.84
N TYR A 61 20.45 -9.93 -6.82
CA TYR A 61 21.29 -10.41 -5.72
C TYR A 61 20.92 -9.78 -4.37
N VAL A 62 20.69 -8.47 -4.35
CA VAL A 62 20.26 -7.76 -3.13
C VAL A 62 18.90 -8.27 -2.66
N ALA A 63 17.94 -8.46 -3.57
CA ALA A 63 16.61 -8.97 -3.23
C ALA A 63 16.66 -10.40 -2.68
N LEU A 64 17.47 -11.29 -3.27
CA LEU A 64 17.65 -12.65 -2.78
C LEU A 64 18.29 -12.68 -1.39
N LEU A 65 19.36 -11.90 -1.19
CA LEU A 65 20.07 -11.84 0.08
C LEU A 65 19.19 -11.26 1.20
N THR A 66 18.56 -10.11 0.95
CA THR A 66 17.67 -9.47 1.94
C THR A 66 16.41 -10.30 2.19
N GLY A 67 15.85 -10.94 1.16
CA GLY A 67 14.73 -11.86 1.29
C GLY A 67 15.05 -13.07 2.13
N LEU A 68 16.22 -13.71 1.91
CA LEU A 68 16.69 -14.83 2.71
C LEU A 68 16.89 -14.45 4.18
N ILE A 69 17.56 -13.31 4.44
CA ILE A 69 17.73 -12.77 5.78
C ILE A 69 16.36 -12.49 6.42
N GLY A 70 15.44 -11.84 5.70
CA GLY A 70 14.11 -11.50 6.21
C GLY A 70 13.29 -12.73 6.59
N VAL A 71 13.26 -13.78 5.75
CA VAL A 71 12.55 -15.03 6.03
C VAL A 71 13.20 -15.74 7.22
N THR A 72 14.52 -15.79 7.30
CA THR A 72 15.24 -16.42 8.42
C THR A 72 14.93 -15.71 9.74
N LEU A 73 14.98 -14.37 9.77
CA LEU A 73 14.64 -13.61 10.97
C LEU A 73 13.16 -13.83 11.37
N LEU A 74 12.25 -13.84 10.39
CA LEU A 74 10.83 -14.09 10.64
C LEU A 74 10.60 -15.47 11.28
N THR A 75 11.23 -16.52 10.78
CA THR A 75 11.08 -17.88 11.31
C THR A 75 11.71 -18.08 12.69
N ILE A 76 12.80 -17.34 13.00
CA ILE A 76 13.48 -17.46 14.30
C ILE A 76 12.75 -16.65 15.39
N PHE A 77 12.34 -15.42 15.08
CA PHE A 77 11.86 -14.47 16.10
C PHE A 77 10.35 -14.44 16.27
N ILE A 78 9.56 -14.95 15.30
CA ILE A 78 8.11 -14.94 15.40
C ILE A 78 7.60 -16.34 15.71
N PRO A 79 7.09 -16.58 16.94
CA PRO A 79 6.54 -17.88 17.30
C PRO A 79 5.20 -18.13 16.60
N GLU A 80 5.06 -19.28 15.97
CA GLU A 80 3.77 -19.73 15.43
C GLU A 80 2.79 -20.04 16.57
N LYS A 81 1.68 -19.32 16.61
CA LYS A 81 0.53 -19.73 17.43
C LYS A 81 -0.28 -20.77 16.64
N LYS A 82 -0.27 -22.02 17.08
CA LYS A 82 -1.18 -23.04 16.56
C LYS A 82 -2.63 -22.64 16.88
N ILE A 83 -3.30 -22.01 15.94
CA ILE A 83 -4.73 -21.75 16.03
C ILE A 83 -5.44 -23.01 15.56
N LYS A 84 -6.20 -23.66 16.48
CA LYS A 84 -7.14 -24.73 16.09
C LYS A 84 -8.28 -24.08 15.33
N ASN A 85 -8.14 -23.94 14.02
CA ASN A 85 -9.25 -23.52 13.18
C ASN A 85 -10.26 -24.67 13.07
N LYS A 86 -11.53 -24.42 13.39
CA LYS A 86 -12.62 -25.27 12.93
C LYS A 86 -12.66 -25.18 11.41
N GLU A 87 -12.75 -26.31 10.74
CA GLU A 87 -12.97 -26.34 9.30
C GLU A 87 -14.36 -25.74 9.00
N ILE A 88 -14.36 -24.51 8.54
CA ILE A 88 -15.58 -23.80 8.16
C ILE A 88 -15.69 -23.88 6.64
N GLY A 89 -16.85 -24.35 6.15
CA GLY A 89 -17.07 -24.46 4.72
C GLY A 89 -17.02 -23.06 4.04
N LEU A 90 -16.33 -22.95 2.90
CA LEU A 90 -16.18 -21.70 2.14
C LEU A 90 -17.51 -21.01 1.84
N ILE A 91 -18.57 -21.80 1.58
CA ILE A 91 -19.91 -21.26 1.28
C ILE A 91 -20.49 -20.53 2.49
N SER A 92 -20.30 -21.06 3.71
CA SER A 92 -20.74 -20.38 4.95
C SER A 92 -19.98 -19.07 5.14
N ILE A 93 -18.68 -19.07 4.91
CA ILE A 93 -17.84 -17.86 5.00
C ILE A 93 -18.35 -16.78 4.05
N LEU A 94 -18.55 -17.10 2.78
CA LEU A 94 -19.04 -16.15 1.77
C LEU A 94 -20.43 -15.60 2.11
N LYS A 95 -21.35 -16.44 2.62
CA LYS A 95 -22.67 -16.02 3.07
C LYS A 95 -22.59 -15.05 4.26
N ASN A 96 -21.75 -15.34 5.25
CA ASN A 96 -21.57 -14.49 6.41
C ASN A 96 -20.86 -13.18 6.08
N MET A 97 -19.92 -13.20 5.13
CA MET A 97 -19.32 -11.99 4.58
C MET A 97 -20.34 -11.08 3.89
N LYS A 98 -21.23 -11.64 3.08
CA LYS A 98 -22.32 -10.88 2.42
C LYS A 98 -23.25 -10.21 3.44
N ASN A 99 -23.42 -10.80 4.61
CA ASN A 99 -24.24 -10.26 5.70
C ASN A 99 -23.48 -9.26 6.60
N ASN A 100 -22.21 -9.00 6.31
CA ASN A 100 -21.36 -8.03 7.01
C ASN A 100 -21.33 -6.70 6.25
N SER A 101 -22.36 -5.86 6.43
CA SER A 101 -22.49 -4.56 5.74
C SER A 101 -21.24 -3.65 5.84
N PRO A 102 -20.59 -3.46 7.01
CA PRO A 102 -19.35 -2.68 7.08
C PRO A 102 -18.24 -3.22 6.20
N LEU A 103 -18.07 -4.55 6.14
CA LEU A 103 -17.07 -5.20 5.31
C LEU A 103 -17.32 -4.92 3.82
N ILE A 104 -18.56 -5.13 3.34
CA ILE A 104 -18.92 -4.89 1.94
C ILE A 104 -18.69 -3.42 1.57
N LYS A 105 -19.09 -2.47 2.41
CA LYS A 105 -18.87 -1.04 2.16
C LYS A 105 -17.39 -0.71 1.97
N VAL A 106 -16.53 -1.18 2.88
CA VAL A 106 -15.08 -0.92 2.79
C VAL A 106 -14.47 -1.59 1.55
N MET A 107 -14.87 -2.83 1.24
CA MET A 107 -14.41 -3.52 0.02
C MET A 107 -14.83 -2.77 -1.26
N THR A 108 -16.04 -2.25 -1.31
CA THR A 108 -16.54 -1.44 -2.46
C THR A 108 -15.75 -0.15 -2.60
N VAL A 109 -15.54 0.59 -1.51
CA VAL A 109 -14.73 1.82 -1.52
C VAL A 109 -13.31 1.51 -1.97
N TRP A 110 -12.74 0.42 -1.48
CA TRP A 110 -11.38 0.02 -1.86
C TRP A 110 -11.27 -0.37 -3.33
N LEU A 111 -12.25 -1.09 -3.86
CA LEU A 111 -12.31 -1.41 -5.29
C LEU A 111 -12.34 -0.14 -6.16
N ILE A 112 -13.20 0.81 -5.80
CA ILE A 112 -13.30 2.09 -6.52
C ILE A 112 -11.98 2.87 -6.42
N ASN A 113 -11.37 2.91 -5.24
CA ASN A 113 -10.08 3.56 -5.04
C ASN A 113 -8.95 2.90 -5.84
N SER A 114 -8.93 1.55 -5.91
CA SER A 114 -7.94 0.81 -6.70
C SER A 114 -8.07 1.15 -8.20
N ILE A 115 -9.29 1.19 -8.73
CA ILE A 115 -9.54 1.60 -10.12
C ILE A 115 -9.08 3.05 -10.35
N ALA A 116 -9.42 3.96 -9.42
CA ALA A 116 -9.02 5.36 -9.52
C ALA A 116 -7.50 5.56 -9.50
N ASN A 117 -6.75 4.74 -8.76
CA ASN A 117 -5.28 4.79 -8.70
C ASN A 117 -4.61 4.18 -9.92
N VAL A 118 -5.19 3.14 -10.52
CA VAL A 118 -4.62 2.46 -11.71
C VAL A 118 -4.61 3.38 -12.94
N LEU A 119 -5.66 4.19 -13.14
CA LEU A 119 -5.75 5.08 -14.30
C LEU A 119 -4.59 6.08 -14.39
N PRO A 120 -4.29 6.89 -13.35
CA PRO A 120 -3.12 7.77 -13.36
C PRO A 120 -1.81 6.99 -13.52
N MET A 121 -1.67 5.82 -12.92
CA MET A 121 -0.47 4.99 -13.02
C MET A 121 -0.18 4.57 -14.47
N ILE A 122 -1.19 4.14 -15.21
CA ILE A 122 -1.05 3.74 -16.63
C ILE A 122 -0.73 4.96 -17.49
N LEU A 123 -1.44 6.08 -17.25
CA LEU A 123 -1.31 7.29 -18.06
C LEU A 123 -0.07 8.12 -17.71
N PHE A 124 0.58 7.87 -16.58
CA PHE A 124 1.69 8.66 -16.05
C PHE A 124 2.81 8.87 -17.07
N ALA A 125 3.31 7.78 -17.69
CA ALA A 125 4.40 7.86 -18.64
C ALA A 125 3.99 8.64 -19.91
N PHE A 126 2.75 8.41 -20.39
CA PHE A 126 2.21 9.11 -21.54
C PHE A 126 2.01 10.61 -21.25
N PHE A 127 1.50 10.95 -20.09
CA PHE A 127 1.28 12.34 -19.69
C PHE A 127 2.60 13.13 -19.66
N ILE A 128 3.65 12.58 -19.04
CA ILE A 128 4.95 13.24 -18.99
C ILE A 128 5.53 13.42 -20.40
N THR A 129 5.45 12.39 -21.26
CA THR A 129 6.07 12.44 -22.57
C THR A 129 5.30 13.31 -23.56
N TYR A 130 3.99 13.15 -23.65
CA TYR A 130 3.19 13.76 -24.69
C TYR A 130 2.52 15.07 -24.30
N VAL A 131 2.27 15.33 -23.01
CA VAL A 131 1.65 16.55 -22.54
C VAL A 131 2.69 17.53 -22.02
N LEU A 132 3.64 17.06 -21.21
CA LEU A 132 4.64 17.91 -20.58
C LEU A 132 5.95 18.03 -21.39
N GLY A 133 6.14 17.22 -22.43
CA GLY A 133 7.38 17.20 -23.23
C GLY A 133 8.59 16.65 -22.47
N GLY A 134 8.38 15.85 -21.43
CA GLY A 134 9.45 15.31 -20.58
C GLY A 134 10.04 14.01 -21.11
N ASP A 135 11.26 13.72 -20.69
CA ASP A 135 12.06 12.52 -21.00
C ASP A 135 12.00 11.46 -19.88
N ASP A 136 12.77 10.38 -20.04
CA ASP A 136 12.86 9.31 -19.03
C ASP A 136 13.42 9.79 -17.69
N PHE A 137 14.35 10.74 -17.72
CA PHE A 137 14.90 11.33 -16.49
C PHE A 137 13.85 12.16 -15.75
N SER A 138 13.01 12.89 -16.46
CA SER A 138 11.87 13.62 -15.92
C SER A 138 10.87 12.68 -15.24
N ARG A 139 10.59 11.51 -15.86
CA ARG A 139 9.73 10.47 -15.25
C ARG A 139 10.30 9.94 -13.94
N GLN A 140 11.60 9.62 -13.92
CA GLN A 140 12.26 9.15 -12.69
C GLN A 140 12.24 10.22 -11.59
N LYS A 141 12.48 11.49 -11.96
CA LYS A 141 12.45 12.61 -11.01
C LYS A 141 11.07 12.79 -10.37
N VAL A 142 9.99 12.74 -11.16
CA VAL A 142 8.63 12.85 -10.64
C VAL A 142 8.30 11.69 -9.70
N LEU A 143 8.61 10.45 -10.08
CA LEU A 143 8.40 9.26 -9.24
C LEU A 143 9.20 9.34 -7.93
N PHE A 144 10.45 9.82 -8.00
CA PHE A 144 11.27 10.01 -6.82
C PHE A 144 10.60 10.95 -5.81
N PHE A 145 10.17 12.13 -6.26
CA PHE A 145 9.50 13.09 -5.38
C PHE A 145 8.14 12.58 -4.90
N TYR A 146 7.37 11.92 -5.74
CA TYR A 146 6.08 11.32 -5.36
C TYR A 146 6.23 10.33 -4.20
N PHE A 147 7.15 9.37 -4.30
CA PHE A 147 7.38 8.40 -3.24
C PHE A 147 8.11 8.99 -2.03
N LEU A 148 8.99 9.98 -2.22
CA LEU A 148 9.60 10.71 -1.11
C LEU A 148 8.54 11.37 -0.23
N PHE A 149 7.58 12.05 -0.84
CA PHE A 149 6.49 12.68 -0.10
C PHE A 149 5.51 11.66 0.46
N ALA A 150 5.30 10.50 -0.16
CA ALA A 150 4.56 9.39 0.44
C ALA A 150 5.22 8.91 1.74
N LEU A 151 6.55 8.74 1.73
CA LEU A 151 7.33 8.37 2.91
C LEU A 151 7.17 9.41 4.04
N LEU A 152 7.29 10.71 3.72
CA LEU A 152 7.09 11.80 4.68
C LEU A 152 5.63 11.89 5.17
N GLY A 153 4.67 11.49 4.36
CA GLY A 153 3.26 11.44 4.71
C GLY A 153 2.91 10.37 5.74
N ILE A 154 3.59 9.22 5.74
CA ILE A 154 3.30 8.10 6.62
C ILE A 154 3.21 8.50 8.11
N PRO A 155 4.21 9.15 8.72
CA PRO A 155 4.14 9.53 10.13
C PRO A 155 3.02 10.54 10.41
N PHE A 156 2.80 11.50 9.52
CA PHE A 156 1.73 12.47 9.66
C PHE A 156 0.34 11.80 9.69
N TRP A 157 0.04 10.97 8.69
CA TRP A 157 -1.24 10.28 8.58
C TRP A 157 -1.45 9.25 9.69
N THR A 158 -0.38 8.59 10.14
CA THR A 158 -0.42 7.68 11.28
C THR A 158 -0.85 8.42 12.56
N LEU A 159 -0.25 9.58 12.83
CA LEU A 159 -0.60 10.40 14.00
C LEU A 159 -2.02 10.99 13.88
N LEU A 160 -2.40 11.43 12.69
CA LEU A 160 -3.72 11.98 12.44
C LEU A 160 -4.82 10.91 12.62
N SER A 161 -4.57 9.68 12.18
CA SER A 161 -5.52 8.56 12.34
C SER A 161 -5.81 8.23 13.82
N LYS A 162 -4.88 8.54 14.72
CA LYS A 162 -5.08 8.44 16.17
C LYS A 162 -6.05 9.50 16.68
N LYS A 163 -6.03 10.70 16.09
CA LYS A 163 -6.84 11.85 16.57
C LYS A 163 -8.28 11.85 16.03
N ILE A 164 -8.46 11.55 14.72
CA ILE A 164 -9.76 11.75 14.05
C ILE A 164 -10.39 10.47 13.49
N GLN A 165 -9.91 9.31 13.87
CA GLN A 165 -10.30 7.98 13.38
C GLN A 165 -9.74 7.64 11.96
N LYS A 166 -9.51 6.34 11.71
CA LYS A 166 -8.92 5.84 10.47
C LYS A 166 -9.75 6.18 9.23
N THR A 167 -11.05 5.94 9.25
CA THR A 167 -11.95 6.18 8.12
C THR A 167 -11.98 7.65 7.70
N LYS A 168 -12.09 8.56 8.68
CA LYS A 168 -12.08 10.01 8.42
C LYS A 168 -10.73 10.48 7.87
N THR A 169 -9.63 9.94 8.42
CA THR A 169 -8.29 10.25 7.95
C THR A 169 -8.10 9.80 6.50
N TRP A 170 -8.54 8.59 6.17
CA TRP A 170 -8.46 8.08 4.80
C TRP A 170 -9.32 8.90 3.84
N SER A 171 -10.57 9.20 4.19
CA SER A 171 -11.43 10.07 3.38
C SER A 171 -10.80 11.45 3.14
N LEU A 172 -10.21 12.06 4.19
CA LEU A 172 -9.53 13.35 4.07
C LEU A 172 -8.36 13.27 3.08
N SER A 173 -7.52 12.21 3.15
CA SER A 173 -6.41 12.06 2.22
C SER A 173 -6.86 11.88 0.78
N LEU A 174 -7.94 11.11 0.54
CA LEU A 174 -8.50 10.89 -0.80
C LEU A 174 -9.06 12.19 -1.39
N PHE A 175 -9.83 12.96 -0.61
CA PHE A 175 -10.33 14.26 -1.06
C PHE A 175 -9.20 15.25 -1.34
N THR A 176 -8.19 15.30 -0.49
CA THR A 176 -7.02 16.17 -0.68
C THR A 176 -6.25 15.77 -1.93
N SER A 177 -6.03 14.47 -2.14
CA SER A 177 -5.37 13.96 -3.34
C SER A 177 -6.14 14.31 -4.61
N ALA A 178 -7.46 14.05 -4.63
CA ALA A 178 -8.31 14.38 -5.76
C ALA A 178 -8.32 15.89 -6.07
N PHE A 179 -8.40 16.73 -5.04
CA PHE A 179 -8.35 18.18 -5.19
C PHE A 179 -7.06 18.64 -5.87
N PHE A 180 -5.90 18.19 -5.41
CA PHE A 180 -4.64 18.56 -6.03
C PHE A 180 -4.45 17.95 -7.42
N PHE A 181 -4.96 16.73 -7.65
CA PHE A 181 -4.84 16.08 -8.94
C PHE A 181 -5.63 16.78 -10.06
N ILE A 182 -6.72 17.48 -9.73
CA ILE A 182 -7.49 18.28 -10.70
C ILE A 182 -6.61 19.33 -11.39
N PHE A 183 -5.62 19.90 -10.71
CA PHE A 183 -4.72 20.90 -11.30
C PHE A 183 -3.85 20.32 -12.44
N ALA A 184 -3.67 19.01 -12.51
CA ALA A 184 -2.97 18.37 -13.63
C ALA A 184 -3.69 18.58 -14.97
N LEU A 185 -5.00 18.83 -14.97
CA LEU A 185 -5.78 19.10 -16.18
C LEU A 185 -5.44 20.42 -16.86
N PHE A 186 -4.81 21.34 -16.15
CA PHE A 186 -4.46 22.68 -16.63
C PHE A 186 -3.00 22.80 -17.06
N LEU A 187 -2.23 21.71 -17.01
CA LEU A 187 -0.80 21.70 -17.36
C LEU A 187 -0.61 21.54 -18.86
N ASN A 188 0.41 22.24 -19.37
CA ASN A 188 0.83 22.22 -20.76
C ASN A 188 2.31 21.82 -20.89
N GLU A 189 2.81 21.81 -22.12
CA GLU A 189 4.23 21.57 -22.41
C GLU A 189 5.12 22.57 -21.66
N GLY A 190 6.14 22.07 -20.96
CA GLY A 190 7.05 22.85 -20.13
C GLY A 190 6.65 22.96 -18.63
N ASP A 191 5.43 22.60 -18.23
CA ASP A 191 4.96 22.75 -16.84
C ASP A 191 5.44 21.64 -15.90
N MET A 192 6.62 21.10 -16.15
CA MET A 192 7.19 19.97 -15.38
C MET A 192 7.31 20.28 -13.88
N VAL A 193 7.69 21.50 -13.51
CA VAL A 193 7.84 21.91 -12.11
C VAL A 193 6.49 21.88 -11.38
N ALA A 194 5.45 22.40 -12.03
CA ALA A 194 4.10 22.37 -11.47
C ALA A 194 3.59 20.93 -11.28
N PHE A 195 3.89 20.03 -12.24
CA PHE A 195 3.54 18.63 -12.10
C PHE A 195 4.30 17.92 -10.97
N ILE A 196 5.58 18.24 -10.76
CA ILE A 196 6.34 17.75 -9.60
C ILE A 196 5.67 18.19 -8.29
N LEU A 197 5.23 19.46 -8.18
CA LEU A 197 4.54 19.95 -6.98
C LEU A 197 3.22 19.23 -6.74
N ILE A 198 2.41 19.03 -7.78
CA ILE A 198 1.18 18.21 -7.70
C ILE A 198 1.51 16.79 -7.24
N SER A 199 2.55 16.18 -7.81
CA SER A 199 3.02 14.85 -7.46
C SER A 199 3.51 14.76 -6.00
N CYS A 200 4.16 15.78 -5.48
CA CYS A 200 4.53 15.85 -4.06
C CYS A 200 3.30 15.85 -3.15
N LEU A 201 2.29 16.65 -3.46
CA LEU A 201 1.08 16.77 -2.66
C LEU A 201 0.21 15.50 -2.71
N THR A 202 0.02 14.93 -3.90
CA THR A 202 -0.71 13.67 -4.08
C THR A 202 0.08 12.49 -3.51
N GLY A 203 1.40 12.48 -3.65
CA GLY A 203 2.30 11.51 -3.01
C GLY A 203 2.22 11.56 -1.48
N PHE A 204 2.17 12.74 -0.88
CA PHE A 204 1.96 12.89 0.56
C PHE A 204 0.64 12.22 1.00
N CYS A 205 -0.42 12.35 0.21
CA CYS A 205 -1.71 11.68 0.46
C CYS A 205 -1.63 10.16 0.26
N LEU A 206 -0.81 9.67 -0.67
CA LEU A 206 -0.55 8.24 -0.86
C LEU A 206 -0.08 7.57 0.44
N GLY A 207 0.70 8.28 1.27
CA GLY A 207 1.12 7.76 2.57
C GLY A 207 -0.05 7.27 3.43
N ALA A 208 -1.21 7.95 3.39
CA ALA A 208 -2.43 7.46 4.08
C ALA A 208 -3.03 6.23 3.39
N ASP A 209 -3.09 6.23 2.06
CA ASP A 209 -3.68 5.16 1.27
C ASP A 209 -2.92 3.82 1.42
N LEU A 210 -1.64 3.88 1.68
CA LEU A 210 -0.81 2.70 1.92
C LEU A 210 -1.04 2.08 3.32
N ILE A 211 -1.26 2.91 4.36
CA ILE A 211 -1.25 2.42 5.76
C ILE A 211 -2.63 2.22 6.35
N ILE A 212 -3.61 3.05 5.98
CA ILE A 212 -4.92 3.06 6.64
C ILE A 212 -5.83 1.92 6.19
N PRO A 213 -6.00 1.63 4.89
CA PRO A 213 -6.86 0.55 4.43
C PRO A 213 -6.50 -0.83 5.00
N PRO A 214 -5.23 -1.28 5.03
CA PRO A 214 -4.86 -2.54 5.66
C PRO A 214 -5.17 -2.57 7.17
N SER A 215 -5.05 -1.44 7.84
CA SER A 215 -5.39 -1.30 9.26
C SER A 215 -6.91 -1.38 9.50
N ILE A 216 -7.73 -0.78 8.64
CA ILE A 216 -9.21 -0.90 8.68
C ILE A 216 -9.61 -2.35 8.40
N GLN A 217 -8.96 -3.01 7.45
CA GLN A 217 -9.21 -4.41 7.14
C GLN A 217 -9.01 -5.31 8.37
N ALA A 218 -7.93 -5.10 9.11
CA ALA A 218 -7.67 -5.84 10.33
C ALA A 218 -8.79 -5.63 11.39
N ASP A 219 -9.28 -4.40 11.53
CA ASP A 219 -10.39 -4.09 12.45
C ASP A 219 -11.70 -4.76 12.01
N LEU A 220 -11.98 -4.80 10.71
CA LEU A 220 -13.16 -5.47 10.16
C LEU A 220 -13.09 -6.99 10.28
N THR A 221 -11.90 -7.56 10.26
CA THR A 221 -11.68 -8.98 10.50
C THR A 221 -12.05 -9.34 11.94
N ASP A 222 -11.67 -8.50 12.93
CA ASP A 222 -12.09 -8.70 14.32
C ASP A 222 -13.61 -8.57 14.48
N LEU A 223 -14.21 -7.56 13.88
CA LEU A 223 -15.65 -7.37 13.90
C LEU A 223 -16.39 -8.58 13.32
N HIS A 224 -15.87 -9.16 12.22
CA HIS A 224 -16.43 -10.36 11.62
C HIS A 224 -16.32 -11.55 12.58
N LYS A 225 -15.13 -11.76 13.16
CA LYS A 225 -14.87 -12.83 14.14
C LYS A 225 -15.77 -12.72 15.37
N GLU A 226 -15.98 -11.51 15.88
CA GLU A 226 -16.87 -11.28 17.02
C GLU A 226 -18.33 -11.61 16.68
N LYS A 227 -18.80 -11.15 15.52
CA LYS A 227 -20.20 -11.29 15.10
C LYS A 227 -20.57 -12.73 14.73
N PHE A 228 -19.71 -13.42 13.98
CA PHE A 228 -20.03 -14.75 13.44
C PHE A 228 -19.29 -15.90 14.16
N LYS A 229 -18.40 -15.59 15.12
CA LYS A 229 -17.57 -16.55 15.85
C LYS A 229 -16.68 -17.44 14.94
N GLU A 230 -16.33 -16.89 13.77
CA GLU A 230 -15.53 -17.54 12.72
C GLU A 230 -14.23 -16.78 12.52
N ASP A 231 -13.09 -17.52 12.49
CA ASP A 231 -11.81 -16.93 12.10
C ASP A 231 -11.59 -17.13 10.61
N VAL A 232 -11.82 -16.06 9.87
CA VAL A 232 -11.72 -16.04 8.41
C VAL A 232 -10.66 -15.04 7.92
N SER A 233 -9.71 -14.70 8.77
CA SER A 233 -8.66 -13.72 8.48
C SER A 233 -7.97 -13.97 7.14
N GLY A 234 -7.50 -15.18 6.89
CA GLY A 234 -6.84 -15.55 5.65
C GLY A 234 -7.72 -15.34 4.41
N VAL A 235 -9.02 -15.68 4.48
CA VAL A 235 -9.95 -15.50 3.35
C VAL A 235 -10.21 -14.01 3.11
N LEU A 236 -10.41 -13.21 4.16
CA LEU A 236 -10.63 -11.77 4.05
C LEU A 236 -9.39 -11.06 3.46
N PHE A 237 -8.19 -11.41 3.92
CA PHE A 237 -6.96 -10.86 3.36
C PHE A 237 -6.74 -11.28 1.90
N SER A 238 -7.10 -12.52 1.53
CA SER A 238 -7.04 -13.00 0.14
C SER A 238 -7.96 -12.21 -0.78
N MET A 239 -9.22 -11.99 -0.37
CA MET A 239 -10.20 -11.26 -1.18
C MET A 239 -9.79 -9.80 -1.42
N ILE A 240 -9.31 -9.12 -0.38
CA ILE A 240 -8.87 -7.73 -0.52
C ILE A 240 -7.58 -7.64 -1.35
N THR A 241 -6.65 -8.59 -1.19
CA THR A 241 -5.47 -8.66 -2.07
C THR A 241 -5.85 -8.91 -3.53
N PHE A 242 -6.94 -9.65 -3.79
CA PHE A 242 -7.47 -9.86 -5.13
C PHE A 242 -8.10 -8.58 -5.72
N ILE A 243 -8.84 -7.81 -4.91
CA ILE A 243 -9.43 -6.53 -5.32
C ILE A 243 -8.36 -5.50 -5.69
N ASN A 244 -7.20 -5.53 -5.05
CA ASN A 244 -6.08 -4.61 -5.32
C ASN A 244 -5.21 -5.01 -6.53
N LYS A 245 -5.55 -6.05 -7.24
CA LYS A 245 -4.82 -6.51 -8.44
C LYS A 245 -5.65 -6.35 -9.70
#